data_7cfde93614eb5a1658053a73c993cb00
#
_entry.id   7cfde93614eb5a1658053a73c993cb00
#
_cell.length_a   1.000
_cell.length_b   1.000
_cell.length_c   1.000
_cell.angle_alpha   90.00
_cell.angle_beta   90.00
_cell.angle_gamma   90.00
#
_symmetry.space_group_name_H-M   'P 1'
#
loop_
_entity.id
_entity.type
_entity.pdbx_description
1 polymer ?
#
loop_
_entity_poly.entity_id
_entity_poly.type
_entity_poly.pdbx_seq_one_letter_code
_entity_poly.pdbx_strand_id
1 'polypeptide(L)'
;FSSLRDRDGAEWIGFAPGDPTARGGAANVFRGIPNLVYPDNVGHPGHHGCRSTRDEGQGRTVIATESTDGSWAWRWTITDEGASLDVERAPTDRAYWFLYEGTPAGVFDPSTSFWGSDREGASRAQPDISDRSAGGGPLIRPRRWAYFGGDRSPRVLMLVHETAGGEPSFLAWMHASQTDGMMVFGFGRDHADAPVPSLTGRHRFTVRFVEATDYDAIAAQTS
;
A
#
# COMPACT_ATOMS: atom_id res chain seq x y z
N PHE A 1 -7.11 5.56 4.19
CA PHE A 1 -8.18 4.67 4.64
C PHE A 1 -7.67 3.77 5.73
N SER A 2 -8.47 3.61 6.78
CA SER A 2 -8.22 2.71 7.92
C SER A 2 -9.03 1.42 7.84
N SER A 3 -9.89 1.30 6.85
CA SER A 3 -10.69 0.12 6.54
C SER A 3 -10.84 0.00 5.02
N LEU A 4 -10.64 -1.20 4.53
CA LEU A 4 -10.84 -1.57 3.13
C LEU A 4 -11.49 -2.96 3.12
N ARG A 5 -12.76 -3.00 2.75
CA ARG A 5 -13.52 -4.25 2.70
C ARG A 5 -13.77 -4.67 1.28
N ASP A 6 -13.59 -5.95 1.02
CA ASP A 6 -14.00 -6.51 -0.24
C ASP A 6 -15.53 -6.74 -0.27
N ARG A 7 -16.05 -7.19 -1.42
CA ARG A 7 -17.49 -7.40 -1.61
C ARG A 7 -18.10 -8.49 -0.71
N ASP A 8 -17.27 -9.37 -0.16
CA ASP A 8 -17.71 -10.42 0.78
C ASP A 8 -17.59 -9.96 2.23
N GLY A 9 -17.13 -8.70 2.45
CA GLY A 9 -17.02 -8.06 3.74
C GLY A 9 -15.73 -8.36 4.50
N ALA A 10 -14.78 -9.09 3.91
CA ALA A 10 -13.48 -9.31 4.54
C ALA A 10 -12.70 -7.98 4.63
N GLU A 11 -12.15 -7.71 5.80
CA GLU A 11 -11.39 -6.50 6.09
C GLU A 11 -9.91 -6.69 5.70
N TRP A 12 -9.41 -5.84 4.83
CA TRP A 12 -8.04 -5.96 4.29
C TRP A 12 -7.02 -5.05 4.97
N ILE A 13 -7.43 -4.14 5.82
CA ILE A 13 -6.52 -3.27 6.59
C ILE A 13 -6.44 -3.72 8.05
N GLY A 14 -7.58 -3.85 8.71
CA GLY A 14 -7.64 -4.31 10.08
C GLY A 14 -7.09 -3.29 11.09
N PHE A 15 -7.24 -1.98 10.82
CA PHE A 15 -6.87 -0.95 11.76
C PHE A 15 -7.76 -1.03 13.02
N ALA A 16 -7.13 -1.07 14.20
CA ALA A 16 -7.83 -1.04 15.48
C ALA A 16 -7.32 0.14 16.32
N PRO A 17 -8.01 1.28 16.29
CA PRO A 17 -7.63 2.42 17.10
C PRO A 17 -7.86 2.13 18.58
N GLY A 18 -6.95 2.55 19.44
CA GLY A 18 -7.18 2.62 20.89
C GLY A 18 -6.41 1.65 21.76
N ASP A 19 -5.71 0.67 21.21
CA ASP A 19 -4.81 -0.16 22.00
C ASP A 19 -3.46 -0.37 21.29
N PRO A 20 -2.52 0.54 21.48
CA PRO A 20 -1.17 0.40 20.92
C PRO A 20 -0.40 -0.77 21.52
N THR A 21 -0.91 -1.39 22.60
CA THR A 21 -0.23 -2.47 23.30
C THR A 21 -0.81 -3.84 22.99
N ALA A 22 -2.05 -3.92 22.54
CA ALA A 22 -2.78 -5.18 22.39
C ALA A 22 -2.25 -6.07 21.26
N ARG A 23 -1.49 -5.54 20.32
CA ARG A 23 -1.04 -6.29 19.15
C ARG A 23 0.35 -5.90 18.65
N GLY A 24 1.34 -5.89 19.49
CA GLY A 24 2.71 -5.71 19.02
C GLY A 24 3.08 -4.29 18.60
N GLY A 25 2.43 -3.28 19.16
CA GLY A 25 2.91 -1.91 19.06
C GLY A 25 2.57 -1.19 17.77
N ALA A 26 3.57 -0.59 17.15
CA ALA A 26 3.46 0.33 16.03
C ALA A 26 2.66 -0.20 14.82
N ALA A 27 2.68 -1.50 14.55
CA ALA A 27 1.98 -2.09 13.41
C ALA A 27 0.48 -1.80 13.41
N ASN A 28 -0.14 -1.85 14.58
CA ASN A 28 -1.58 -1.61 14.69
C ASN A 28 -1.97 -0.14 14.47
N VAL A 29 -1.09 0.77 14.82
CA VAL A 29 -1.31 2.23 14.70
C VAL A 29 -1.06 2.72 13.28
N PHE A 30 -0.21 2.04 12.51
CA PHE A 30 0.18 2.45 11.16
C PHE A 30 -0.57 1.75 10.04
N ARG A 31 -1.48 0.82 10.35
CA ARG A 31 -2.25 0.13 9.31
C ARG A 31 -3.10 1.11 8.51
N GLY A 32 -3.05 0.98 7.21
CA GLY A 32 -3.80 1.87 6.33
C GLY A 32 -3.39 1.78 4.87
N ILE A 33 -4.10 2.56 4.07
CA ILE A 33 -3.73 2.87 2.69
C ILE A 33 -4.18 4.30 2.36
N PRO A 34 -3.33 5.18 1.85
CA PRO A 34 -1.89 5.00 1.78
C PRO A 34 -1.24 5.19 3.15
N ASN A 35 -0.17 4.49 3.38
CA ASN A 35 0.82 4.93 4.34
C ASN A 35 1.84 5.77 3.58
N LEU A 36 1.57 7.08 3.45
CA LEU A 36 2.49 8.04 2.88
C LEU A 36 3.40 8.54 3.99
N VAL A 37 4.67 8.21 3.91
CA VAL A 37 5.65 8.61 4.92
C VAL A 37 6.80 9.35 4.25
N TYR A 38 7.29 10.37 4.90
CA TYR A 38 8.48 11.11 4.48
C TYR A 38 9.57 11.03 5.56
N PRO A 39 10.85 11.29 5.19
CA PRO A 39 11.98 11.20 6.11
C PRO A 39 11.78 12.08 7.35
N ASP A 40 12.54 11.80 8.38
CA ASP A 40 12.54 12.44 9.68
C ASP A 40 11.48 11.94 10.66
N ASN A 41 10.78 10.86 10.29
CA ASN A 41 9.77 10.22 11.13
C ASN A 41 8.72 11.19 11.70
N VAL A 42 8.54 12.32 11.00
CA VAL A 42 7.64 13.39 11.43
C VAL A 42 6.21 13.08 11.02
N GLY A 43 6.02 11.88 10.47
CA GLY A 43 4.71 11.35 10.22
C GLY A 43 4.23 11.45 8.78
N HIS A 44 2.94 11.35 8.65
CA HIS A 44 2.24 11.37 7.39
C HIS A 44 1.95 12.80 6.95
N PRO A 45 1.79 13.05 5.63
CA PRO A 45 1.18 14.29 5.17
C PRO A 45 -0.12 14.53 5.93
N GLY A 46 -0.26 15.69 6.52
CA GLY A 46 -1.40 15.99 7.37
C GLY A 46 -1.29 15.55 8.83
N HIS A 47 -0.15 15.04 9.28
CA HIS A 47 0.09 14.75 10.71
C HIS A 47 -0.18 15.97 11.61
N HIS A 48 0.15 17.15 11.15
CA HIS A 48 -0.13 18.41 11.83
C HIS A 48 -1.49 19.02 11.47
N GLY A 49 -2.37 18.24 10.88
CA GLY A 49 -3.70 18.62 10.45
C GLY A 49 -3.87 18.69 8.94
N CYS A 50 -5.07 18.40 8.52
CA CYS A 50 -5.47 18.50 7.12
C CYS A 50 -6.92 18.96 7.01
N ARG A 51 -7.28 19.42 5.82
CA ARG A 51 -8.65 19.73 5.44
C ARG A 51 -9.05 18.82 4.30
N SER A 52 -10.20 18.19 4.42
CA SER A 52 -10.74 17.32 3.38
C SER A 52 -12.10 17.84 2.93
N THR A 53 -12.35 17.72 1.65
CA THR A 53 -13.68 17.89 1.03
C THR A 53 -14.09 16.56 0.42
N ARG A 54 -15.39 16.29 0.42
CA ARG A 54 -15.98 15.10 -0.20
C ARG A 54 -17.04 15.52 -1.18
N ASP A 55 -16.99 14.97 -2.38
CA ASP A 55 -17.97 15.13 -3.44
C ASP A 55 -18.43 13.75 -3.91
N GLU A 56 -19.76 13.57 -4.01
CA GLU A 56 -20.38 12.32 -4.41
C GLU A 56 -21.30 12.57 -5.60
N GLY A 57 -21.14 11.78 -6.63
CA GLY A 57 -22.00 11.87 -7.80
C GLY A 57 -21.47 11.08 -8.99
N GLN A 58 -22.33 10.77 -9.93
CA GLN A 58 -21.99 10.10 -11.18
C GLN A 58 -21.24 8.74 -10.98
N GLY A 59 -21.63 7.96 -9.96
CA GLY A 59 -21.02 6.67 -9.68
C GLY A 59 -19.59 6.74 -9.08
N ARG A 60 -19.21 7.91 -8.56
CA ARG A 60 -17.90 8.08 -7.93
C ARG A 60 -17.97 8.91 -6.65
N THR A 61 -17.01 8.67 -5.77
CA THR A 61 -16.73 9.55 -4.62
C THR A 61 -15.35 10.17 -4.80
N VAL A 62 -15.25 11.47 -4.67
CA VAL A 62 -13.97 12.19 -4.68
C VAL A 62 -13.68 12.74 -3.29
N ILE A 63 -12.50 12.47 -2.76
CA ILE A 63 -12.03 13.04 -1.49
C ILE A 63 -10.76 13.80 -1.78
N ALA A 64 -10.81 15.12 -1.75
CA ALA A 64 -9.65 15.98 -1.88
C ALA A 64 -9.19 16.43 -0.50
N THR A 65 -7.90 16.30 -0.24
CA THR A 65 -7.28 16.62 1.05
C THR A 65 -6.07 17.50 0.85
N GLU A 66 -5.89 18.48 1.72
CA GLU A 66 -4.75 19.36 1.75
C GLU A 66 -4.24 19.47 3.19
N SER A 67 -2.92 19.43 3.40
CA SER A 67 -2.30 19.68 4.69
C SER A 67 -2.52 21.13 5.12
N THR A 68 -2.59 21.37 6.43
CA THR A 68 -2.88 22.71 6.96
C THR A 68 -1.82 23.74 6.58
N ASP A 69 -0.57 23.30 6.43
CA ASP A 69 0.55 24.11 5.97
C ASP A 69 0.59 24.32 4.44
N GLY A 70 -0.32 23.66 3.71
CA GLY A 70 -0.41 23.75 2.26
C GLY A 70 0.71 23.04 1.50
N SER A 71 1.62 22.35 2.18
CA SER A 71 2.74 21.66 1.53
C SER A 71 2.37 20.41 0.77
N TRP A 72 1.27 19.75 1.18
CA TRP A 72 0.75 18.55 0.56
C TRP A 72 -0.67 18.73 0.08
N ALA A 73 -1.00 18.12 -1.06
CA ALA A 73 -2.37 17.94 -1.54
C ALA A 73 -2.51 16.61 -2.27
N TRP A 74 -3.59 15.91 -2.01
CA TRP A 74 -3.89 14.64 -2.68
C TRP A 74 -5.40 14.46 -2.87
N ARG A 75 -5.74 13.66 -3.85
CA ARG A 75 -7.12 13.39 -4.24
C ARG A 75 -7.34 11.90 -4.42
N TRP A 76 -8.30 11.37 -3.68
CA TRP A 76 -8.85 10.07 -3.95
C TRP A 76 -10.05 10.18 -4.91
N THR A 77 -10.09 9.32 -5.91
CA THR A 77 -11.27 9.05 -6.73
C THR A 77 -11.63 7.58 -6.56
N ILE A 78 -12.80 7.32 -6.00
CA ILE A 78 -13.30 6.00 -5.67
C ILE A 78 -14.48 5.67 -6.58
N THR A 79 -14.44 4.52 -7.23
CA THR A 79 -15.48 3.98 -8.10
C THR A 79 -15.76 2.53 -7.74
N ASP A 80 -16.70 1.90 -8.41
CA ASP A 80 -16.98 0.46 -8.27
C ASP A 80 -15.80 -0.40 -8.75
N GLU A 81 -14.91 0.12 -9.60
CA GLU A 81 -13.75 -0.59 -10.14
C GLU A 81 -12.52 -0.50 -9.22
N GLY A 82 -12.51 0.42 -8.28
CA GLY A 82 -11.40 0.64 -7.37
C GLY A 82 -11.22 2.09 -6.96
N ALA A 83 -10.04 2.41 -6.47
CA ALA A 83 -9.70 3.76 -6.02
C ALA A 83 -8.38 4.22 -6.64
N SER A 84 -8.31 5.45 -7.11
CA SER A 84 -7.07 6.10 -7.53
C SER A 84 -6.70 7.23 -6.59
N LEU A 85 -5.42 7.33 -6.25
CA LEU A 85 -4.82 8.43 -5.51
C LEU A 85 -3.94 9.25 -6.43
N ASP A 86 -4.26 10.51 -6.58
CA ASP A 86 -3.41 11.52 -7.19
C ASP A 86 -2.71 12.33 -6.09
N VAL A 87 -1.39 12.27 -6.01
CA VAL A 87 -0.60 13.22 -5.22
C VAL A 87 -0.43 14.47 -6.07
N GLU A 88 -1.25 15.48 -5.80
CA GLU A 88 -1.33 16.70 -6.60
C GLU A 88 -0.23 17.71 -6.23
N ARG A 89 0.23 17.66 -4.98
CA ARG A 89 1.32 18.48 -4.46
C ARG A 89 2.09 17.71 -3.40
N ALA A 90 3.40 17.77 -3.49
CA ALA A 90 4.35 17.32 -2.48
C ALA A 90 5.50 18.32 -2.40
N PRO A 91 6.16 18.49 -1.23
CA PRO A 91 7.37 19.30 -1.13
C PRO A 91 8.45 18.81 -2.09
N THR A 92 9.17 19.72 -2.70
CA THR A 92 10.25 19.39 -3.66
C THR A 92 11.52 18.88 -2.98
N ASP A 93 11.67 19.18 -1.71
CA ASP A 93 12.80 18.81 -0.86
C ASP A 93 12.57 17.56 -0.03
N ARG A 94 11.42 16.92 -0.19
CA ARG A 94 11.04 15.72 0.57
C ARG A 94 10.56 14.62 -0.34
N ALA A 95 11.23 13.48 -0.24
CA ALA A 95 10.74 12.25 -0.84
C ALA A 95 9.71 11.57 0.08
N TYR A 96 8.87 10.73 -0.50
CA TYR A 96 7.85 9.96 0.21
C TYR A 96 7.74 8.56 -0.38
N TRP A 97 6.97 7.70 0.27
CA TRP A 97 6.53 6.43 -0.28
C TRP A 97 5.02 6.28 -0.21
N PHE A 98 4.49 5.39 -1.01
CA PHE A 98 3.11 4.95 -0.99
C PHE A 98 3.05 3.48 -0.62
N LEU A 99 2.52 3.15 0.55
CA LEU A 99 2.44 1.78 1.03
C LEU A 99 1.00 1.41 1.41
N TYR A 100 0.68 0.14 1.21
CA TYR A 100 -0.39 -0.56 1.90
C TYR A 100 0.20 -1.26 3.12
N GLU A 101 -0.47 -1.14 4.23
CA GLU A 101 -0.20 -1.88 5.45
C GLU A 101 -1.49 -2.49 5.97
N GLY A 102 -1.60 -3.81 5.97
CA GLY A 102 -2.84 -4.45 6.33
C GLY A 102 -2.77 -5.97 6.38
N THR A 103 -3.95 -6.56 6.53
CA THR A 103 -4.15 -8.00 6.66
C THR A 103 -4.87 -8.55 5.43
N PRO A 104 -4.14 -9.02 4.40
CA PRO A 104 -4.76 -9.53 3.20
C PRO A 104 -5.80 -10.62 3.49
N ALA A 105 -6.95 -10.54 2.81
CA ALA A 105 -8.07 -11.46 2.97
C ALA A 105 -8.63 -11.57 4.41
N GLY A 106 -8.36 -10.57 5.26
CA GLY A 106 -8.90 -10.49 6.61
C GLY A 106 -8.19 -11.33 7.66
N VAL A 107 -7.39 -12.30 7.26
CA VAL A 107 -6.56 -13.13 8.15
C VAL A 107 -5.23 -13.37 7.47
N PHE A 108 -4.19 -12.75 8.00
CA PHE A 108 -2.86 -12.96 7.46
C PHE A 108 -2.31 -14.31 7.91
N ASP A 109 -2.01 -15.15 6.92
CA ASP A 109 -1.37 -16.45 7.11
C ASP A 109 -0.24 -16.58 6.08
N PRO A 110 1.03 -16.48 6.51
CA PRO A 110 2.17 -16.56 5.59
C PRO A 110 2.20 -17.85 4.77
N SER A 111 1.69 -18.95 5.32
CA SER A 111 1.71 -20.26 4.64
C SER A 111 0.75 -20.33 3.45
N THR A 112 -0.28 -19.50 3.44
CA THR A 112 -1.33 -19.46 2.41
C THR A 112 -1.28 -18.19 1.56
N SER A 113 -0.42 -17.24 1.91
CA SER A 113 -0.27 -15.99 1.18
C SER A 113 0.56 -16.18 -0.10
N PHE A 114 0.23 -15.41 -1.11
CA PHE A 114 0.97 -15.33 -2.37
C PHE A 114 0.99 -13.91 -2.90
N TRP A 115 1.94 -13.63 -3.78
CA TRP A 115 2.10 -12.33 -4.40
C TRP A 115 2.62 -12.45 -5.83
N GLY A 116 2.54 -11.37 -6.58
CA GLY A 116 3.09 -11.24 -7.91
C GLY A 116 3.22 -9.78 -8.33
N SER A 117 3.87 -9.57 -9.47
CA SER A 117 4.14 -8.24 -10.03
C SER A 117 4.24 -8.29 -11.55
N ASP A 118 4.46 -7.17 -12.18
CA ASP A 118 4.76 -7.06 -13.61
C ASP A 118 6.06 -7.75 -14.05
N ARG A 119 6.84 -8.27 -13.12
CA ARG A 119 8.11 -8.93 -13.40
C ARG A 119 8.18 -10.39 -12.96
N GLU A 120 7.32 -10.79 -12.06
CA GLU A 120 7.38 -12.10 -11.41
C GLU A 120 5.97 -12.64 -11.24
N GLY A 121 5.76 -13.86 -11.72
CA GLY A 121 4.51 -14.59 -11.55
C GLY A 121 4.24 -14.92 -10.08
N ALA A 122 3.10 -15.54 -9.82
CA ALA A 122 2.67 -15.87 -8.47
C ALA A 122 3.76 -16.59 -7.69
N SER A 123 4.16 -16.03 -6.56
CA SER A 123 5.15 -16.58 -5.66
C SER A 123 4.54 -16.79 -4.28
N ARG A 124 4.80 -17.94 -3.68
CA ARG A 124 4.51 -18.23 -2.27
C ARG A 124 5.74 -18.06 -1.38
N ALA A 125 6.89 -17.72 -1.96
CA ALA A 125 8.07 -17.37 -1.19
C ALA A 125 7.76 -16.15 -0.33
N GLN A 126 7.98 -16.28 0.96
CA GLN A 126 7.82 -15.15 1.86
C GLN A 126 8.92 -14.13 1.55
N PRO A 127 8.55 -12.88 1.31
CA PRO A 127 9.54 -11.84 1.17
C PRO A 127 10.15 -11.56 2.55
N ASP A 128 11.29 -12.17 2.82
CA ASP A 128 12.05 -11.87 4.03
C ASP A 128 12.98 -10.70 3.76
N ILE A 129 12.55 -9.53 4.16
CA ILE A 129 13.37 -8.32 4.12
C ILE A 129 14.30 -8.20 5.33
N SER A 130 14.16 -9.08 6.33
CA SER A 130 15.07 -9.14 7.47
C SER A 130 16.38 -9.83 7.11
N ASP A 131 16.45 -10.51 5.97
CA ASP A 131 17.68 -11.09 5.45
C ASP A 131 18.61 -9.99 4.92
N ARG A 132 19.38 -9.43 5.82
CA ARG A 132 20.40 -8.41 5.56
C ARG A 132 21.51 -8.88 4.63
N SER A 133 21.68 -10.20 4.49
CA SER A 133 22.76 -10.79 3.68
C SER A 133 22.51 -10.62 2.18
N ALA A 134 21.29 -10.40 1.77
CA ALA A 134 20.88 -10.33 0.37
C ALA A 134 20.95 -8.93 -0.26
N GLY A 135 21.50 -7.95 0.43
CA GLY A 135 21.69 -6.60 -0.15
C GLY A 135 20.40 -5.92 -0.61
N GLY A 136 19.33 -6.09 0.17
CA GLY A 136 18.02 -5.52 -0.17
C GLY A 136 17.11 -6.45 -0.95
N GLY A 137 17.46 -7.70 -1.11
CA GLY A 137 16.63 -8.75 -1.68
C GLY A 137 16.02 -8.49 -3.07
N PRO A 138 15.48 -9.52 -3.72
CA PRO A 138 14.90 -9.39 -5.06
C PRO A 138 13.62 -8.54 -5.10
N LEU A 139 13.10 -8.15 -3.96
CA LEU A 139 11.84 -7.41 -3.86
C LEU A 139 11.99 -5.90 -3.98
N ILE A 140 13.20 -5.37 -3.80
CA ILE A 140 13.47 -3.94 -4.00
C ILE A 140 13.91 -3.73 -5.45
N ARG A 141 12.93 -3.69 -6.35
CA ARG A 141 13.17 -3.43 -7.77
C ARG A 141 12.03 -2.59 -8.33
N PRO A 142 12.28 -1.80 -9.39
CA PRO A 142 11.22 -1.07 -10.06
C PRO A 142 10.09 -2.01 -10.50
N ARG A 143 8.87 -1.69 -10.10
CA ARG A 143 7.63 -2.37 -10.47
C ARG A 143 6.59 -1.35 -10.84
N ARG A 144 5.78 -1.65 -11.84
CA ARG A 144 4.61 -0.85 -12.17
C ARG A 144 3.41 -1.27 -11.37
N TRP A 145 3.27 -2.55 -11.11
CA TRP A 145 2.19 -3.08 -10.30
C TRP A 145 2.64 -4.29 -9.50
N ALA A 146 1.93 -4.51 -8.42
CA ALA A 146 2.07 -5.68 -7.59
C ALA A 146 0.74 -6.04 -6.95
N TYR A 147 0.58 -7.30 -6.58
CA TYR A 147 -0.59 -7.77 -5.86
C TYR A 147 -0.22 -8.72 -4.74
N PHE A 148 -1.12 -8.80 -3.77
CA PHE A 148 -1.10 -9.79 -2.71
C PHE A 148 -2.46 -10.44 -2.55
N GLY A 149 -2.45 -11.74 -2.21
CA GLY A 149 -3.63 -12.54 -1.92
C GLY A 149 -3.33 -13.64 -0.92
N GLY A 150 -4.33 -14.43 -0.65
CA GLY A 150 -4.24 -15.62 0.20
C GLY A 150 -5.30 -16.64 -0.21
N ASP A 151 -5.05 -17.91 0.05
CA ASP A 151 -5.94 -19.01 -0.37
C ASP A 151 -7.37 -18.92 0.20
N ARG A 152 -7.58 -18.04 1.18
CA ARG A 152 -8.90 -17.81 1.79
C ARG A 152 -9.77 -16.81 1.01
N SER A 153 -9.23 -16.17 0.00
CA SER A 153 -9.96 -15.19 -0.81
C SER A 153 -9.88 -15.56 -2.29
N PRO A 154 -10.99 -15.45 -3.04
CA PRO A 154 -10.99 -15.63 -4.49
C PRO A 154 -10.40 -14.44 -5.24
N ARG A 155 -9.88 -13.44 -4.53
CA ARG A 155 -9.36 -12.19 -5.08
C ARG A 155 -8.03 -11.78 -4.47
N VAL A 156 -7.37 -10.86 -5.14
CA VAL A 156 -6.15 -10.22 -4.69
C VAL A 156 -6.35 -8.70 -4.55
N LEU A 157 -5.55 -8.08 -3.70
CA LEU A 157 -5.41 -6.63 -3.67
C LEU A 157 -4.24 -6.23 -4.58
N MET A 158 -4.52 -5.41 -5.57
CA MET A 158 -3.56 -4.91 -6.54
C MET A 158 -3.28 -3.43 -6.33
N LEU A 159 -2.01 -3.08 -6.35
CA LEU A 159 -1.53 -1.70 -6.39
C LEU A 159 -0.85 -1.45 -7.74
N VAL A 160 -1.15 -0.32 -8.35
CA VAL A 160 -0.53 0.12 -9.61
C VAL A 160 0.07 1.51 -9.42
N HIS A 161 1.30 1.70 -9.88
CA HIS A 161 1.96 3.00 -9.97
C HIS A 161 1.85 3.50 -11.41
N GLU A 162 0.87 4.36 -11.66
CA GLU A 162 0.49 4.77 -13.02
C GLU A 162 1.54 5.68 -13.68
N THR A 163 2.27 6.45 -12.88
CA THR A 163 3.29 7.40 -13.34
C THR A 163 4.71 6.86 -13.24
N ALA A 164 4.88 5.55 -13.08
CA ALA A 164 6.20 4.95 -12.95
C ALA A 164 7.08 5.26 -14.16
N GLY A 165 8.14 5.99 -13.94
CA GLY A 165 9.12 6.42 -14.92
C GLY A 165 10.52 5.83 -14.72
N GLY A 166 10.62 4.66 -14.09
CA GLY A 166 11.90 4.03 -13.79
C GLY A 166 12.41 4.27 -12.37
N GLU A 167 11.61 4.93 -11.54
CA GLU A 167 11.92 5.03 -10.12
C GLU A 167 11.90 3.62 -9.49
N PRO A 168 12.79 3.34 -8.55
CA PRO A 168 12.66 2.19 -7.71
C PRO A 168 11.36 2.38 -6.92
N SER A 169 10.71 1.51 -6.45
CA SER A 169 11.02 0.37 -5.71
C SER A 169 9.72 -0.15 -5.15
N PHE A 170 9.50 -1.35 -5.34
CA PHE A 170 8.50 -2.10 -4.62
C PHE A 170 9.18 -2.72 -3.40
N LEU A 171 8.59 -2.57 -2.24
CA LEU A 171 8.96 -3.28 -1.03
C LEU A 171 7.77 -4.11 -0.58
N ALA A 172 7.99 -5.38 -0.36
CA ALA A 172 7.04 -6.20 0.36
C ALA A 172 7.69 -6.73 1.64
N TRP A 173 6.94 -6.66 2.73
CA TRP A 173 7.33 -7.19 4.02
C TRP A 173 6.16 -7.89 4.67
N MET A 174 6.42 -9.07 5.22
CA MET A 174 5.43 -9.86 5.95
C MET A 174 5.85 -9.95 7.41
N HIS A 175 5.07 -9.38 8.30
CA HIS A 175 5.25 -9.58 9.72
C HIS A 175 4.38 -10.75 10.16
N ALA A 176 5.03 -11.89 10.42
CA ALA A 176 4.37 -13.16 10.74
C ALA A 176 4.15 -13.36 12.24
N SER A 177 3.95 -12.31 13.04
CA SER A 177 3.54 -12.54 14.42
C SER A 177 2.13 -13.14 14.45
N GLN A 178 1.93 -14.17 15.23
CA GLN A 178 0.65 -14.88 15.35
C GLN A 178 -0.50 -13.97 15.80
N THR A 179 -0.19 -12.83 16.37
CA THR A 179 -1.17 -11.92 16.96
C THR A 179 -1.42 -10.65 16.12
N ASP A 180 -0.52 -10.33 15.19
CA ASP A 180 -0.60 -9.12 14.39
C ASP A 180 0.06 -9.30 13.02
N GLY A 181 -0.33 -10.36 12.32
CA GLY A 181 0.13 -10.60 10.96
C GLY A 181 -0.29 -9.46 10.04
N MET A 182 0.67 -8.86 9.35
CA MET A 182 0.37 -7.87 8.33
C MET A 182 1.32 -7.99 7.14
N MET A 183 0.84 -7.50 6.01
CA MET A 183 1.60 -7.26 4.82
C MET A 183 1.87 -5.78 4.68
N VAL A 184 3.10 -5.44 4.34
CA VAL A 184 3.50 -4.10 3.91
C VAL A 184 4.00 -4.20 2.47
N PHE A 185 3.37 -3.50 1.54
CA PHE A 185 3.87 -3.42 0.17
C PHE A 185 3.43 -2.12 -0.51
N GLY A 186 4.19 -1.71 -1.51
CA GLY A 186 3.91 -0.50 -2.28
C GLY A 186 5.16 0.03 -2.99
N PHE A 187 5.23 1.34 -3.14
CA PHE A 187 6.21 2.00 -4.00
C PHE A 187 6.99 3.08 -3.25
N GLY A 188 8.22 3.31 -3.70
CA GLY A 188 9.03 4.43 -3.22
C GLY A 188 9.80 4.17 -1.94
N ARG A 189 9.93 2.93 -1.49
CA ARG A 189 10.76 2.60 -0.32
C ARG A 189 11.98 1.79 -0.77
N ASP A 190 13.16 2.33 -0.55
CA ASP A 190 14.40 1.88 -1.20
C ASP A 190 15.21 0.87 -0.39
N HIS A 191 15.08 0.85 0.93
CA HIS A 191 15.81 -0.07 1.81
C HIS A 191 14.93 -0.65 2.91
N ALA A 192 15.24 -1.90 3.27
CA ALA A 192 14.61 -2.58 4.39
C ALA A 192 15.10 -2.04 5.75
N ASP A 193 16.41 -1.83 5.88
CA ASP A 193 17.07 -1.48 7.15
C ASP A 193 17.07 0.00 7.48
N ALA A 194 17.13 0.84 6.46
CA ALA A 194 17.00 2.29 6.59
C ALA A 194 16.00 2.72 5.53
N PRO A 195 14.73 2.76 5.86
CA PRO A 195 13.71 3.12 4.87
C PRO A 195 13.95 4.51 4.37
N VAL A 196 14.43 4.61 3.14
CA VAL A 196 14.63 5.88 2.44
C VAL A 196 13.51 6.04 1.43
N PRO A 197 12.62 7.00 1.61
CA PRO A 197 11.65 7.35 0.60
C PRO A 197 12.34 7.82 -0.69
N SER A 198 11.76 7.49 -1.84
CA SER A 198 12.36 7.83 -3.15
C SER A 198 11.40 8.53 -4.12
N LEU A 199 10.09 8.54 -3.85
CA LEU A 199 9.13 9.26 -4.69
C LEU A 199 9.19 10.76 -4.42
N THR A 200 9.24 11.56 -5.47
CA THR A 200 9.23 13.03 -5.38
C THR A 200 8.21 13.62 -6.34
N GLY A 201 7.57 14.72 -5.92
CA GLY A 201 6.61 15.41 -6.79
C GLY A 201 5.26 14.66 -6.92
N ARG A 202 4.68 14.69 -8.11
CA ARG A 202 3.34 14.19 -8.38
C ARG A 202 3.37 12.76 -8.88
N HIS A 203 2.60 11.90 -8.22
CA HIS A 203 2.41 10.51 -8.64
C HIS A 203 0.95 10.12 -8.58
N ARG A 204 0.58 9.14 -9.39
CA ARG A 204 -0.74 8.53 -9.41
C ARG A 204 -0.62 7.04 -9.12
N PHE A 205 -1.49 6.58 -8.22
CA PHE A 205 -1.58 5.18 -7.81
C PHE A 205 -3.01 4.69 -7.95
N THR A 206 -3.17 3.42 -8.33
CA THR A 206 -4.46 2.75 -8.32
C THR A 206 -4.45 1.59 -7.33
N VAL A 207 -5.54 1.44 -6.61
CA VAL A 207 -5.80 0.38 -5.64
C VAL A 207 -7.09 -0.30 -6.05
N ARG A 208 -7.06 -1.61 -6.27
CA ARG A 208 -8.27 -2.35 -6.64
C ARG A 208 -8.21 -3.80 -6.20
N PHE A 209 -9.38 -4.39 -6.02
CA PHE A 209 -9.51 -5.83 -5.96
C PHE A 209 -9.59 -6.41 -7.38
N VAL A 210 -8.92 -7.52 -7.58
CA VAL A 210 -9.00 -8.31 -8.81
C VAL A 210 -9.59 -9.68 -8.46
N GLU A 211 -10.69 -10.02 -9.09
CA GLU A 211 -11.43 -11.27 -8.87
C GLU A 211 -10.76 -12.46 -9.59
N ALA A 212 -9.48 -12.65 -9.29
CA ALA A 212 -8.67 -13.75 -9.81
C ALA A 212 -7.54 -14.05 -8.82
N THR A 213 -7.04 -15.28 -8.86
CA THR A 213 -5.86 -15.72 -8.11
C THR A 213 -4.78 -16.27 -9.04
N ASP A 214 -5.10 -16.46 -10.30
CA ASP A 214 -4.17 -16.86 -11.34
C ASP A 214 -3.40 -15.66 -11.88
N TYR A 215 -2.08 -15.82 -12.05
CA TYR A 215 -1.19 -14.75 -12.46
C TYR A 215 -1.56 -14.15 -13.81
N ASP A 216 -1.83 -14.98 -14.82
CA ASP A 216 -2.08 -14.51 -16.18
C ASP A 216 -3.40 -13.73 -16.24
N ALA A 217 -4.43 -14.22 -15.51
CA ALA A 217 -5.70 -13.52 -15.39
C ALA A 217 -5.58 -12.17 -14.68
N ILE A 218 -4.68 -12.07 -13.67
CA ILE A 218 -4.41 -10.81 -12.97
C ILE A 218 -3.63 -9.86 -13.88
N ALA A 219 -2.58 -10.35 -14.54
CA ALA A 219 -1.75 -9.55 -15.44
C ALA A 219 -2.54 -8.97 -16.62
N ALA A 220 -3.48 -9.72 -17.16
CA ALA A 220 -4.34 -9.26 -18.25
C ALA A 220 -5.20 -8.04 -17.89
N GLN A 221 -5.43 -7.78 -16.60
CA GLN A 221 -6.20 -6.62 -16.14
C GLN A 221 -5.38 -5.35 -15.98
N THR A 222 -4.08 -5.39 -16.25
CA THR A 222 -3.17 -4.24 -16.17
C THR A 222 -2.81 -3.66 -17.53
N SER A 223 -3.35 -4.25 -18.60
CA SER A 223 -3.09 -3.88 -20.00
C SER A 223 -3.91 -2.66 -20.44
#